data_20cb27d8643625b5ea6d88c86d283488
#
_entry.id   20cb27d8643625b5ea6d88c86d283488
#
_cell.length_a   1.000
_cell.length_b   1.000
_cell.length_c   1.000
_cell.angle_alpha   90.00
_cell.angle_beta   90.00
_cell.angle_gamma   90.00
#
_symmetry.space_group_name_H-M   'P 1'
#
loop_
_entity.id
_entity.type
_entity.pdbx_description
1 polymer ?
#
loop_
_entity_poly.entity_id
_entity_poly.type
_entity_poly.pdbx_seq_one_letter_code
_entity_poly.pdbx_strand_id
1 'polypeptide(L)'
;MERPIDGFIWLDWVVEKLIEKHGVDPEEAEEAFFNKPYKVRKASSGKYLLYGRSSDGRYLFVVFVWEGRRVKVLSAREMEPDERRYYGQK
;
A
#
# COMPACT_ATOMS: atom_id res chain seq x y z
N MET A 1 -8.57 3.83 7.92
CA MET A 1 -9.46 3.52 6.80
C MET A 1 -10.73 2.91 7.33
N GLU A 2 -11.84 3.57 7.06
CA GLU A 2 -13.13 3.16 7.61
C GLU A 2 -13.75 2.00 6.83
N ARG A 3 -13.32 1.85 5.57
CA ARG A 3 -13.94 0.92 4.65
C ARG A 3 -13.41 -0.49 4.88
N PRO A 4 -14.29 -1.46 5.13
CA PRO A 4 -13.81 -2.83 5.34
C PRO A 4 -13.22 -3.41 4.07
N ILE A 5 -12.20 -4.24 4.23
CA ILE A 5 -11.52 -4.90 3.12
C ILE A 5 -11.89 -6.38 3.14
N ASP A 6 -12.52 -6.85 2.06
CA ASP A 6 -12.91 -8.26 1.96
C ASP A 6 -11.83 -9.13 1.32
N GLY A 7 -10.78 -8.52 0.81
CA GLY A 7 -9.68 -9.26 0.22
C GLY A 7 -8.85 -8.38 -0.68
N PHE A 8 -7.85 -8.99 -1.30
CA PHE A 8 -6.92 -8.32 -2.18
C PHE A 8 -6.90 -8.98 -3.54
N ILE A 9 -6.73 -8.17 -4.58
CA ILE A 9 -6.58 -8.64 -5.95
C ILE A 9 -5.14 -8.38 -6.36
N TRP A 10 -4.43 -9.44 -6.72
CA TRP A 10 -3.02 -9.37 -7.14
C TRP A 10 -2.89 -9.87 -8.57
N LEU A 11 -2.52 -8.97 -9.48
CA LEU A 11 -2.18 -9.37 -10.85
C LEU A 11 -0.74 -9.90 -10.86
N ASP A 12 -0.50 -10.96 -11.62
CA ASP A 12 0.81 -11.62 -11.64
C ASP A 12 1.94 -10.65 -11.96
N TRP A 13 1.74 -9.79 -12.96
CA TRP A 13 2.81 -8.86 -13.36
C TRP A 13 3.09 -7.81 -12.28
N VAL A 14 2.08 -7.47 -11.47
CA VAL A 14 2.29 -6.55 -10.36
C VAL A 14 3.14 -7.22 -9.28
N VAL A 15 2.83 -8.47 -8.95
CA VAL A 15 3.59 -9.24 -7.96
C VAL A 15 5.06 -9.34 -8.39
N GLU A 16 5.29 -9.68 -9.65
CA GLU A 16 6.65 -9.79 -10.16
C GLU A 16 7.40 -8.46 -10.05
N LYS A 17 6.74 -7.36 -10.42
CA LYS A 17 7.34 -6.04 -10.34
C LYS A 17 7.69 -5.66 -8.89
N LEU A 18 6.79 -5.93 -7.97
CA LEU A 18 7.04 -5.61 -6.56
C LEU A 18 8.27 -6.33 -6.04
N ILE A 19 8.36 -7.61 -6.33
CA ILE A 19 9.46 -8.43 -5.83
C ILE A 19 10.77 -8.06 -6.53
N GLU A 20 10.77 -7.99 -7.85
CA GLU A 20 12.01 -7.78 -8.61
C GLU A 20 12.54 -6.36 -8.54
N LYS A 21 11.66 -5.37 -8.59
CA LYS A 21 12.09 -3.96 -8.64
C LYS A 21 12.15 -3.30 -7.28
N HIS A 22 11.33 -3.73 -6.35
CA HIS A 22 11.18 -3.03 -5.07
C HIS A 22 11.47 -3.91 -3.86
N GLY A 23 11.64 -5.21 -4.07
CA GLY A 23 11.91 -6.13 -2.96
C GLY A 23 10.79 -6.18 -1.94
N VAL A 24 9.55 -5.99 -2.38
CA VAL A 24 8.39 -6.01 -1.49
C VAL A 24 7.55 -7.24 -1.79
N ASP A 25 7.28 -8.04 -0.77
CA ASP A 25 6.37 -9.19 -0.91
C ASP A 25 4.92 -8.70 -0.83
N PRO A 26 4.00 -9.36 -1.56
CA PRO A 26 2.58 -9.01 -1.47
C PRO A 26 2.06 -9.01 -0.03
N GLU A 27 2.50 -9.95 0.81
CA GLU A 27 2.08 -10.00 2.20
C GLU A 27 2.46 -8.76 2.97
N GLU A 28 3.66 -8.21 2.73
CA GLU A 28 4.08 -6.98 3.39
C GLU A 28 3.19 -5.81 3.01
N ALA A 29 2.81 -5.72 1.73
CA ALA A 29 1.91 -4.66 1.28
C ALA A 29 0.55 -4.81 1.93
N GLU A 30 0.04 -6.04 2.04
CA GLU A 30 -1.24 -6.28 2.71
C GLU A 30 -1.20 -5.89 4.18
N GLU A 31 -0.11 -6.20 4.87
CA GLU A 31 0.06 -5.85 6.28
C GLU A 31 -0.06 -4.35 6.52
N ALA A 32 0.45 -3.54 5.59
CA ALA A 32 0.41 -2.09 5.74
C ALA A 32 -1.01 -1.55 5.80
N PHE A 33 -2.00 -2.27 5.26
CA PHE A 33 -3.40 -1.86 5.31
C PHE A 33 -4.03 -2.06 6.69
N PHE A 34 -3.41 -2.85 7.53
CA PHE A 34 -3.97 -3.21 8.83
C PHE A 34 -3.13 -2.75 10.02
N ASN A 35 -1.87 -2.39 9.81
CA ASN A 35 -0.98 -1.96 10.90
C ASN A 35 -1.12 -0.46 11.12
N LYS A 36 -1.87 -0.09 12.15
CA LYS A 36 -2.01 1.33 12.52
C LYS A 36 -0.75 1.85 13.19
N PRO A 37 -0.43 3.13 13.00
CA PRO A 37 -1.16 4.10 12.18
C PRO A 37 -0.82 3.98 10.70
N TYR A 38 -1.80 4.30 9.86
CA TYR A 38 -1.58 4.42 8.43
C TYR A 38 -2.32 5.68 7.96
N LYS A 39 -1.94 6.16 6.76
CA LYS A 39 -2.60 7.32 6.14
C LYS A 39 -3.03 6.95 4.74
N VAL A 40 -4.20 7.44 4.33
CA VAL A 40 -4.72 7.21 2.99
C VAL A 40 -5.04 8.55 2.34
N ARG A 41 -4.63 8.73 1.09
CA ARG A 41 -4.94 9.91 0.31
C ARG A 41 -5.54 9.49 -1.01
N LYS A 42 -6.43 10.32 -1.54
CA LYS A 42 -6.93 10.14 -2.90
C LYS A 42 -5.92 10.70 -3.90
N ALA A 43 -5.77 10.02 -5.02
CA ALA A 43 -4.99 10.49 -6.14
C ALA A 43 -5.92 10.58 -7.36
N SER A 44 -5.39 10.98 -8.51
CA SER A 44 -6.19 11.10 -9.72
C SER A 44 -6.62 9.74 -10.25
N SER A 45 -7.65 9.73 -11.10
CA SER A 45 -8.10 8.53 -11.83
C SER A 45 -8.57 7.39 -10.91
N GLY A 46 -9.18 7.74 -9.78
CA GLY A 46 -9.73 6.73 -8.86
C GLY A 46 -8.70 5.97 -8.06
N LYS A 47 -7.45 6.39 -8.11
CA LYS A 47 -6.38 5.75 -7.34
C LYS A 47 -6.32 6.28 -5.93
N TYR A 48 -5.78 5.46 -5.04
CA TYR A 48 -5.55 5.82 -3.64
C TYR A 48 -4.12 5.52 -3.28
N LEU A 49 -3.60 6.29 -2.33
CA LEU A 49 -2.24 6.15 -1.84
C LEU A 49 -2.30 5.77 -0.36
N LEU A 50 -1.64 4.68 -0.01
CA LEU A 50 -1.55 4.25 1.39
C LEU A 50 -0.11 4.45 1.86
N TYR A 51 0.04 5.08 3.02
CA TYR A 51 1.32 5.23 3.71
C TYR A 51 1.21 4.42 5.00
N GLY A 52 1.99 3.35 5.11
CA GLY A 52 1.87 2.46 6.26
C GLY A 52 3.15 1.67 6.49
N ARG A 53 3.08 0.69 7.38
CA ARG A 53 4.24 -0.13 7.70
C ARG A 53 3.87 -1.60 7.64
N SER A 54 4.83 -2.40 7.17
CA SER A 54 4.72 -3.85 7.28
C SER A 54 4.92 -4.27 8.75
N SER A 55 4.64 -5.52 9.03
CA SER A 55 4.85 -6.06 10.38
C SER A 55 6.32 -6.06 10.78
N ASP A 56 7.22 -6.11 9.81
CA ASP A 56 8.67 -6.01 10.05
C ASP A 56 9.14 -4.57 10.24
N GLY A 57 8.24 -3.60 10.15
CA GLY A 57 8.58 -2.20 10.37
C GLY A 57 9.06 -1.45 9.13
N ARG A 58 8.93 -2.04 7.95
CA ARG A 58 9.29 -1.33 6.71
C ARG A 58 8.23 -0.27 6.42
N TYR A 59 8.68 0.91 6.02
CA TYR A 59 7.80 2.01 5.67
C TYR A 59 7.43 1.88 4.20
N LEU A 60 6.15 1.61 3.92
CA LEU A 60 5.68 1.29 2.58
C LEU A 60 4.71 2.34 2.04
N PHE A 61 4.86 2.60 0.75
CA PHE A 61 3.98 3.46 -0.03
C PHE A 61 3.28 2.56 -1.06
N VAL A 62 1.95 2.48 -0.98
CA VAL A 62 1.18 1.55 -1.79
C VAL A 62 0.17 2.33 -2.63
N VAL A 63 0.11 2.04 -3.91
CA VAL A 63 -0.89 2.61 -4.82
C VAL A 63 -1.91 1.54 -5.12
N PHE A 64 -3.19 1.84 -4.93
CA PHE A 64 -4.24 0.85 -5.11
C PHE A 64 -5.54 1.48 -5.60
N VAL A 65 -6.45 0.63 -6.07
CA VAL A 65 -7.82 1.01 -6.40
C VAL A 65 -8.76 0.05 -5.69
N TRP A 66 -9.99 0.48 -5.49
CA TRP A 66 -11.03 -0.39 -4.98
C TRP A 66 -11.73 -1.11 -6.12
N GLU A 67 -11.97 -2.40 -5.96
CA GLU A 67 -12.90 -3.15 -6.80
C GLU A 67 -13.95 -3.75 -5.88
N GLY A 68 -15.06 -3.06 -5.76
CA GLY A 68 -16.05 -3.41 -4.77
C GLY A 68 -15.46 -3.22 -3.37
N ARG A 69 -15.39 -4.29 -2.60
CA ARG A 69 -14.83 -4.27 -1.25
C ARG A 69 -13.45 -4.91 -1.20
N ARG A 70 -12.84 -5.15 -2.35
CA ARG A 70 -11.49 -5.69 -2.44
C ARG A 70 -10.52 -4.61 -2.89
N VAL A 71 -9.30 -4.73 -2.43
CA VAL A 71 -8.21 -3.80 -2.78
C VAL A 71 -7.40 -4.43 -3.90
N LYS A 72 -7.29 -3.72 -5.01
CA LYS A 72 -6.41 -4.14 -6.11
C LYS A 72 -5.15 -3.31 -6.06
N VAL A 73 -4.04 -3.93 -5.69
CA VAL A 73 -2.77 -3.22 -5.57
C VAL A 73 -2.16 -3.02 -6.95
N LEU A 74 -1.75 -1.80 -7.23
CA LEU A 74 -1.11 -1.44 -8.51
C LEU A 74 0.39 -1.32 -8.37
N SER A 75 0.87 -0.87 -7.21
CA SER A 75 2.30 -0.73 -6.95
C SER A 75 2.54 -0.63 -5.45
N ALA A 76 3.74 -1.03 -5.02
CA ALA A 76 4.16 -0.85 -3.64
C ALA A 76 5.69 -0.77 -3.61
N ARG A 77 6.22 0.13 -2.79
CA ARG A 77 7.66 0.30 -2.61
C ARG A 77 7.91 0.93 -1.25
N GLU A 78 9.17 1.01 -0.87
CA GLU A 78 9.51 1.72 0.35
C GLU A 78 9.29 3.21 0.16
N MET A 79 8.94 3.88 1.25
CA MET A 79 8.73 5.33 1.24
C MET A 79 10.03 6.06 0.96
N GLU A 80 9.92 7.15 0.20
CA GLU A 80 11.00 8.11 0.02
C GLU A 80 10.99 9.10 1.20
N PRO A 81 12.06 9.89 1.38
CA PRO A 81 12.16 10.75 2.57
C PRO A 81 11.00 11.71 2.77
N ASP A 82 10.48 12.31 1.71
CA ASP A 82 9.35 13.23 1.83
C ASP A 82 8.06 12.48 2.19
N GLU A 83 7.92 11.25 1.72
CA GLU A 83 6.77 10.41 2.08
C GLU A 83 6.84 10.01 3.54
N ARG A 84 8.03 9.70 4.05
CA ARG A 84 8.20 9.39 5.46
C ARG A 84 7.90 10.60 6.34
N ARG A 85 8.26 11.80 5.89
CA ARG A 85 7.90 13.02 6.62
C ARG A 85 6.40 13.21 6.69
N TYR A 86 5.73 13.01 5.56
CA TYR A 86 4.26 13.11 5.53
C TYR A 86 3.63 12.08 6.46
N TYR A 87 4.10 10.85 6.39
CA TYR A 87 3.57 9.75 7.20
C TYR A 87 3.73 10.05 8.71
N GLY A 88 4.85 10.66 9.09
CA GLY A 88 5.14 10.97 10.48
C GLY A 88 4.43 12.19 11.03
N GLN A 89 3.75 12.99 10.21
CA GLN A 89 3.00 14.16 10.69
C GLN A 89 1.73 13.72 11.40
N LYS A 90 1.41 14.42 12.47
CA LYS A 90 0.21 14.13 13.25
C LYS A 90 -0.98 14.92 12.77
#